data_47b593baca7f1f4acab6317a54787bea
#
_entry.id   47b593baca7f1f4acab6317a54787bea
#
_cell.length_a   1.000
_cell.length_b   1.000
_cell.length_c   1.000
_cell.angle_alpha   90.00
_cell.angle_beta   90.00
_cell.angle_gamma   90.00
#
_symmetry.space_group_name_H-M   'P 1'
#
loop_
_entity.id
_entity.type
_entity.pdbx_description
1 polymer ?
#
loop_
_entity_poly.entity_id
_entity_poly.type
_entity_poly.pdbx_seq_one_letter_code
_entity_poly.pdbx_strand_id
1 'polypeptide(L)'
;CYSDKLLCEFVKDKGVKDIPVTTITEDLFEEYCFFLKKYGLKESTINKLLCWLSRLMYRAVSQRLIRCNPFENAKYEKTEQKIRFLQKKDVTKVMVLKVNDKEAEQARLMFIFACFTGLAVADMEHLQYGHIQTAADGQKYIRKERLKTKVEFVVPLHPIAEAIIEHCKAEQEKNGGGQSVKEKGKTETMTDNLVFPRDCSRSVMSAKLSIVGRACGIRERLSYHMARHT
;
A
#
# COMPACT_ATOMS: atom_id res chain seq x y z
N CYS A 1 8.53 -13.70 12.11
CA CYS A 1 7.66 -13.40 10.95
C CYS A 1 6.29 -14.07 11.14
N TYR A 2 5.21 -13.54 10.50
CA TYR A 2 3.85 -14.12 10.62
C TYR A 2 3.80 -15.55 10.06
N SER A 3 4.50 -15.80 8.95
CA SER A 3 4.59 -17.12 8.32
C SER A 3 5.26 -18.14 9.24
N ASP A 4 6.33 -17.75 9.93
CA ASP A 4 7.03 -18.63 10.88
C ASP A 4 6.13 -18.98 12.06
N LYS A 5 5.38 -18.00 12.57
CA LYS A 5 4.45 -18.23 13.69
C LYS A 5 3.42 -19.29 13.34
N LEU A 6 2.77 -19.18 12.17
CA LEU A 6 1.76 -20.15 11.72
C LEU A 6 2.36 -21.53 11.47
N LEU A 7 3.57 -21.61 10.94
CA LEU A 7 4.26 -22.89 10.74
C LEU A 7 4.60 -23.53 12.10
N CYS A 8 5.07 -22.76 13.07
CA CYS A 8 5.32 -23.26 14.43
C CYS A 8 4.03 -23.73 15.12
N GLU A 9 2.90 -23.04 14.92
CA GLU A 9 1.59 -23.47 15.44
C GLU A 9 1.14 -24.78 14.79
N PHE A 10 1.33 -24.96 13.49
CA PHE A 10 1.06 -26.21 12.79
C PHE A 10 1.92 -27.38 13.32
N VAL A 11 3.23 -27.16 13.49
CA VAL A 11 4.15 -28.16 14.05
C VAL A 11 3.71 -28.59 15.46
N LYS A 12 3.27 -27.64 16.30
CA LYS A 12 2.71 -27.94 17.63
C LYS A 12 1.39 -28.69 17.55
N ASP A 13 0.49 -28.36 16.62
CA ASP A 13 -0.79 -29.04 16.40
C ASP A 13 -0.57 -30.52 16.03
N LYS A 14 0.53 -30.83 15.32
CA LYS A 14 0.97 -32.22 15.06
C LYS A 14 1.56 -32.93 16.28
N GLY A 15 1.70 -32.28 17.42
CA GLY A 15 2.26 -32.87 18.66
C GLY A 15 3.77 -33.11 18.62
N VAL A 16 4.49 -32.49 17.67
CA VAL A 16 5.95 -32.64 17.54
C VAL A 16 6.67 -31.33 17.86
N LYS A 17 7.93 -31.42 18.27
CA LYS A 17 8.74 -30.23 18.57
C LYS A 17 9.33 -29.61 17.31
N ASP A 18 9.69 -30.46 16.34
CA ASP A 18 10.33 -30.05 15.09
C ASP A 18 10.07 -31.10 14.01
N ILE A 19 10.18 -30.70 12.75
CA ILE A 19 10.07 -31.57 11.56
C ILE A 19 11.36 -31.39 10.77
N PRO A 20 12.22 -32.45 10.70
CA PRO A 20 13.43 -32.40 9.91
C PRO A 20 13.10 -32.12 8.43
N VAL A 21 13.86 -31.23 7.80
CA VAL A 21 13.61 -30.82 6.40
C VAL A 21 13.66 -32.01 5.43
N THR A 22 14.40 -33.05 5.76
CA THR A 22 14.55 -34.29 4.98
C THR A 22 13.32 -35.21 5.03
N THR A 23 12.41 -35.01 5.99
CA THR A 23 11.16 -35.79 6.15
C THR A 23 9.94 -35.06 5.64
N ILE A 24 10.11 -33.87 5.07
CA ILE A 24 9.03 -33.08 4.49
C ILE A 24 8.62 -33.70 3.15
N THR A 25 7.35 -34.04 3.01
CA THR A 25 6.73 -34.63 1.82
C THR A 25 5.64 -33.74 1.26
N GLU A 26 5.07 -34.11 0.09
CA GLU A 26 3.93 -33.43 -0.50
C GLU A 26 2.70 -33.49 0.42
N ASP A 27 2.49 -34.62 1.13
CA ASP A 27 1.39 -34.78 2.08
C ASP A 27 1.42 -33.71 3.19
N LEU A 28 2.60 -33.39 3.69
CA LEU A 28 2.75 -32.32 4.69
C LEU A 28 2.32 -30.95 4.14
N PHE A 29 2.51 -30.69 2.85
CA PHE A 29 2.04 -29.47 2.22
C PHE A 29 0.50 -29.42 2.21
N GLU A 30 -0.16 -30.55 1.90
CA GLU A 30 -1.63 -30.64 1.92
C GLU A 30 -2.18 -30.50 3.34
N GLU A 31 -1.58 -31.15 4.31
CA GLU A 31 -1.93 -31.02 5.74
C GLU A 31 -1.79 -29.58 6.23
N TYR A 32 -0.70 -28.90 5.85
CA TYR A 32 -0.52 -27.50 6.19
C TYR A 32 -1.54 -26.59 5.51
N CYS A 33 -1.88 -26.87 4.25
CA CYS A 33 -2.95 -26.17 3.54
C CYS A 33 -4.29 -26.34 4.28
N PHE A 34 -4.63 -27.57 4.69
CA PHE A 34 -5.84 -27.84 5.45
C PHE A 34 -5.86 -27.13 6.81
N PHE A 35 -4.75 -27.14 7.53
CA PHE A 35 -4.58 -26.40 8.79
C PHE A 35 -4.85 -24.91 8.60
N LEU A 36 -4.29 -24.30 7.54
CA LEU A 36 -4.49 -22.88 7.24
C LEU A 36 -5.94 -22.56 6.88
N LYS A 37 -6.64 -23.45 6.19
CA LYS A 37 -8.08 -23.35 5.91
C LYS A 37 -8.91 -23.40 7.19
N LYS A 38 -8.62 -24.33 8.07
CA LYS A 38 -9.26 -24.46 9.39
C LYS A 38 -9.02 -23.22 10.27
N TYR A 39 -7.87 -22.57 10.11
CA TYR A 39 -7.53 -21.32 10.78
C TYR A 39 -8.37 -20.12 10.26
N GLY A 40 -9.17 -20.30 9.20
CA GLY A 40 -10.06 -19.27 8.65
C GLY A 40 -9.37 -18.23 7.77
N LEU A 41 -8.21 -18.53 7.23
CA LEU A 41 -7.48 -17.62 6.33
C LEU A 41 -8.10 -17.59 4.94
N LYS A 42 -7.97 -16.43 4.27
CA LYS A 42 -8.37 -16.29 2.86
C LYS A 42 -7.40 -17.06 1.96
N GLU A 43 -7.93 -17.67 0.88
CA GLU A 43 -7.14 -18.44 -0.10
C GLU A 43 -5.90 -17.69 -0.61
N SER A 44 -6.04 -16.37 -0.88
CA SER A 44 -4.89 -15.55 -1.30
C SER A 44 -3.79 -15.44 -0.25
N THR A 45 -4.13 -15.56 1.04
CA THR A 45 -3.17 -15.57 2.15
C THR A 45 -2.55 -16.95 2.29
N ILE A 46 -3.37 -18.01 2.18
CA ILE A 46 -2.92 -19.41 2.17
C ILE A 46 -1.89 -19.60 1.05
N ASN A 47 -2.20 -19.21 -0.17
CA ASN A 47 -1.27 -19.33 -1.31
C ASN A 47 0.07 -18.61 -1.07
N LYS A 48 0.06 -17.43 -0.43
CA LYS A 48 1.30 -16.72 -0.07
C LYS A 48 2.14 -17.49 0.95
N LEU A 49 1.48 -18.12 1.93
CA LEU A 49 2.15 -18.93 2.96
C LEU A 49 2.73 -20.21 2.36
N LEU A 50 1.96 -20.88 1.49
CA LEU A 50 2.41 -22.07 0.78
C LEU A 50 3.57 -21.75 -0.19
N CYS A 51 3.50 -20.65 -0.94
CA CYS A 51 4.62 -20.17 -1.76
C CYS A 51 5.87 -19.85 -0.93
N TRP A 52 5.69 -19.29 0.25
CA TRP A 52 6.79 -19.02 1.17
C TRP A 52 7.43 -20.33 1.65
N LEU A 53 6.65 -21.32 2.04
CA LEU A 53 7.13 -22.64 2.44
C LEU A 53 7.88 -23.33 1.28
N SER A 54 7.34 -23.31 0.06
CA SER A 54 7.99 -23.85 -1.13
C SER A 54 9.36 -23.17 -1.41
N ARG A 55 9.47 -21.85 -1.18
CA ARG A 55 10.76 -21.15 -1.30
C ARG A 55 11.79 -21.62 -0.27
N LEU A 56 11.35 -21.99 0.94
CA LEU A 56 12.25 -22.58 1.94
C LEU A 56 12.79 -23.93 1.45
N MET A 57 11.94 -24.74 0.82
CA MET A 57 12.38 -26.03 0.25
C MET A 57 13.37 -25.83 -0.91
N TYR A 58 13.14 -24.87 -1.81
CA TYR A 58 14.13 -24.52 -2.85
C TYR A 58 15.47 -24.07 -2.25
N ARG A 59 15.43 -23.33 -1.13
CA ARG A 59 16.66 -22.98 -0.41
C ARG A 59 17.35 -24.21 0.19
N ALA A 60 16.61 -25.16 0.74
CA ALA A 60 17.16 -26.41 1.24
C ALA A 60 17.81 -27.24 0.11
N VAL A 61 17.21 -27.26 -1.10
CA VAL A 61 17.83 -27.87 -2.29
C VAL A 61 19.13 -27.16 -2.64
N SER A 62 19.15 -25.82 -2.69
CA SER A 62 20.35 -25.05 -2.99
C SER A 62 21.50 -25.27 -2.00
N GLN A 63 21.15 -25.57 -0.74
CA GLN A 63 22.08 -25.92 0.32
C GLN A 63 22.43 -27.43 0.36
N ARG A 64 21.92 -28.22 -0.58
CA ARG A 64 22.12 -29.68 -0.68
C ARG A 64 21.60 -30.46 0.56
N LEU A 65 20.66 -29.92 1.30
CA LEU A 65 20.02 -30.62 2.43
C LEU A 65 18.99 -31.64 1.96
N ILE A 66 18.33 -31.38 0.82
CA ILE A 66 17.40 -32.29 0.14
C ILE A 66 17.72 -32.31 -1.37
N ARG A 67 17.31 -33.37 -2.07
CA ARG A 67 17.62 -33.56 -3.52
C ARG A 67 16.75 -32.73 -4.43
N CYS A 68 15.45 -32.63 -4.11
CA CYS A 68 14.44 -31.88 -4.88
C CYS A 68 13.45 -31.24 -3.95
N ASN A 69 12.71 -30.24 -4.46
CA ASN A 69 11.64 -29.61 -3.71
C ASN A 69 10.41 -30.55 -3.70
N PRO A 70 9.95 -31.04 -2.55
CA PRO A 70 8.79 -31.93 -2.47
C PRO A 70 7.48 -31.26 -2.92
N PHE A 71 7.46 -29.92 -3.02
CA PHE A 71 6.30 -29.11 -3.40
C PHE A 71 6.36 -28.58 -4.84
N GLU A 72 7.26 -29.12 -5.69
CA GLU A 72 7.44 -28.64 -7.05
C GLU A 72 6.17 -28.76 -7.89
N ASN A 73 5.42 -29.85 -7.70
CA ASN A 73 4.18 -30.14 -8.43
C ASN A 73 2.91 -29.73 -7.66
N ALA A 74 3.06 -29.11 -6.48
CA ALA A 74 1.93 -28.74 -5.64
C ALA A 74 1.02 -27.71 -6.33
N LYS A 75 -0.27 -27.97 -6.34
CA LYS A 75 -1.26 -27.11 -6.96
C LYS A 75 -1.76 -26.05 -5.95
N TYR A 76 -1.78 -24.81 -6.40
CA TYR A 76 -2.36 -23.69 -5.65
C TYR A 76 -3.77 -23.41 -6.16
N GLU A 77 -4.69 -23.10 -5.26
CA GLU A 77 -6.03 -22.69 -5.67
C GLU A 77 -5.97 -21.34 -6.39
N LYS A 78 -6.63 -21.25 -7.55
CA LYS A 78 -6.71 -19.98 -8.29
C LYS A 78 -7.58 -19.01 -7.51
N THR A 79 -7.01 -17.86 -7.14
CA THR A 79 -7.76 -16.76 -6.52
C THR A 79 -8.09 -15.72 -7.57
N GLU A 80 -9.37 -15.46 -7.78
CA GLU A 80 -9.80 -14.35 -8.61
C GLU A 80 -9.51 -13.01 -7.89
N GLN A 81 -8.70 -12.18 -8.48
CA GLN A 81 -8.49 -10.82 -8.01
C GLN A 81 -9.53 -9.90 -8.65
N LYS A 82 -10.57 -9.55 -7.90
CA LYS A 82 -11.51 -8.52 -8.34
C LYS A 82 -10.87 -7.14 -8.18
N ILE A 83 -10.50 -6.52 -9.29
CA ILE A 83 -10.03 -5.14 -9.33
C ILE A 83 -11.23 -4.25 -8.96
N ARG A 84 -11.05 -3.45 -7.91
CA ARG A 84 -12.06 -2.47 -7.46
C ARG A 84 -11.65 -1.10 -7.96
N PHE A 85 -12.57 -0.42 -8.60
CA PHE A 85 -12.42 0.95 -9.09
C PHE A 85 -13.72 1.70 -8.90
N LEU A 86 -13.68 3.04 -8.93
CA LEU A 86 -14.87 3.89 -8.88
C LEU A 86 -15.32 4.25 -10.29
N GLN A 87 -16.62 4.39 -10.46
CA GLN A 87 -17.18 4.99 -11.64
C GLN A 87 -16.99 6.52 -11.61
N LYS A 88 -16.92 7.15 -12.77
CA LYS A 88 -16.77 8.61 -12.92
C LYS A 88 -17.75 9.40 -12.05
N LYS A 89 -19.03 8.96 -11.98
CA LYS A 89 -20.08 9.56 -11.14
C LYS A 89 -19.72 9.60 -9.64
N ASP A 90 -19.05 8.54 -9.14
CA ASP A 90 -18.70 8.46 -7.73
C ASP A 90 -17.44 9.26 -7.42
N VAL A 91 -16.48 9.33 -8.35
CA VAL A 91 -15.35 10.28 -8.25
C VAL A 91 -15.87 11.71 -8.18
N THR A 92 -16.83 12.09 -9.03
CA THR A 92 -17.44 13.43 -9.00
C THR A 92 -18.09 13.73 -7.64
N LYS A 93 -18.80 12.76 -7.03
CA LYS A 93 -19.36 12.95 -5.67
C LYS A 93 -18.27 13.24 -4.64
N VAL A 94 -17.15 12.49 -4.69
CA VAL A 94 -16.02 12.73 -3.79
C VAL A 94 -15.39 14.10 -4.03
N MET A 95 -15.33 14.56 -5.29
CA MET A 95 -14.76 15.86 -5.64
C MET A 95 -15.59 17.03 -5.11
N VAL A 96 -16.94 16.94 -5.16
CA VAL A 96 -17.83 18.04 -4.76
C VAL A 96 -18.18 18.01 -3.27
N LEU A 97 -17.86 16.93 -2.54
CA LEU A 97 -18.14 16.82 -1.12
C LEU A 97 -17.39 17.91 -0.34
N LYS A 98 -18.12 18.66 0.48
CA LYS A 98 -17.53 19.60 1.44
C LYS A 98 -17.28 18.87 2.76
N VAL A 99 -16.07 18.95 3.25
CA VAL A 99 -15.64 18.28 4.49
C VAL A 99 -15.08 19.33 5.44
N ASN A 100 -15.61 19.39 6.67
CA ASN A 100 -15.16 20.35 7.68
C ASN A 100 -14.01 19.81 8.54
N ASP A 101 -13.84 18.50 8.60
CA ASP A 101 -12.74 17.84 9.32
C ASP A 101 -11.44 17.89 8.48
N LYS A 102 -10.42 18.54 9.01
CA LYS A 102 -9.12 18.74 8.33
C LYS A 102 -8.48 17.42 7.88
N GLU A 103 -8.51 16.39 8.72
CA GLU A 103 -7.91 15.08 8.37
C GLU A 103 -8.73 14.35 7.29
N ALA A 104 -10.06 14.45 7.34
CA ALA A 104 -10.93 13.87 6.32
C ALA A 104 -10.81 14.62 4.99
N GLU A 105 -10.64 15.95 5.01
CA GLU A 105 -10.39 16.75 3.82
C GLU A 105 -9.04 16.39 3.18
N GLN A 106 -7.99 16.27 3.97
CA GLN A 106 -6.68 15.82 3.49
C GLN A 106 -6.78 14.40 2.87
N ALA A 107 -7.49 13.47 3.54
CA ALA A 107 -7.70 12.12 3.01
C ALA A 107 -8.45 12.15 1.67
N ARG A 108 -9.46 13.02 1.54
CA ARG A 108 -10.24 13.23 0.32
C ARG A 108 -9.38 13.80 -0.81
N LEU A 109 -8.61 14.84 -0.54
CA LEU A 109 -7.72 15.47 -1.54
C LEU A 109 -6.65 14.48 -2.04
N MET A 110 -6.01 13.74 -1.13
CA MET A 110 -5.06 12.70 -1.50
C MET A 110 -5.70 11.58 -2.33
N PHE A 111 -6.94 11.22 -2.03
CA PHE A 111 -7.67 10.20 -2.81
C PHE A 111 -7.95 10.69 -4.23
N ILE A 112 -8.46 11.91 -4.39
CA ILE A 112 -8.71 12.53 -5.71
C ILE A 112 -7.38 12.63 -6.47
N PHE A 113 -6.33 13.11 -5.82
CA PHE A 113 -5.01 13.22 -6.42
C PHE A 113 -4.48 11.87 -6.92
N ALA A 114 -4.69 10.79 -6.15
CA ALA A 114 -4.34 9.44 -6.57
C ALA A 114 -5.14 8.95 -7.78
N CYS A 115 -6.42 9.34 -7.92
CA CYS A 115 -7.23 9.01 -9.09
C CYS A 115 -6.68 9.65 -10.38
N PHE A 116 -6.13 10.86 -10.31
CA PHE A 116 -5.63 11.60 -11.48
C PHE A 116 -4.14 11.42 -11.76
N THR A 117 -3.38 10.85 -10.83
CA THR A 117 -1.92 10.64 -10.97
C THR A 117 -1.50 9.17 -10.96
N GLY A 118 -2.35 8.28 -10.45
CA GLY A 118 -2.00 6.88 -10.26
C GLY A 118 -0.90 6.63 -9.22
N LEU A 119 -0.53 7.64 -8.42
CA LEU A 119 0.53 7.51 -7.42
C LEU A 119 0.14 6.58 -6.26
N ALA A 120 1.11 5.83 -5.75
CA ALA A 120 0.92 5.07 -4.52
C ALA A 120 0.92 6.00 -3.30
N VAL A 121 0.18 5.64 -2.25
CA VAL A 121 0.11 6.43 -1.01
C VAL A 121 1.49 6.75 -0.45
N ALA A 122 2.41 5.78 -0.47
CA ALA A 122 3.78 5.99 -0.01
C ALA A 122 4.55 7.03 -0.84
N ASP A 123 4.32 7.09 -2.15
CA ASP A 123 4.96 8.07 -3.03
C ASP A 123 4.33 9.46 -2.85
N MET A 124 3.03 9.56 -2.57
CA MET A 124 2.33 10.81 -2.24
C MET A 124 2.74 11.38 -0.89
N GLU A 125 2.88 10.55 0.14
CA GLU A 125 3.36 10.95 1.47
C GLU A 125 4.78 11.55 1.45
N HIS A 126 5.56 11.25 0.42
CA HIS A 126 6.92 11.78 0.23
C HIS A 126 7.00 12.69 -0.99
N LEU A 127 5.86 13.18 -1.49
CA LEU A 127 5.83 14.12 -2.60
C LEU A 127 6.20 15.52 -2.08
N GLN A 128 7.23 16.09 -2.66
CA GLN A 128 7.70 17.46 -2.37
C GLN A 128 7.39 18.38 -3.54
N TYR A 129 7.25 19.67 -3.29
CA TYR A 129 7.09 20.67 -4.35
C TYR A 129 8.24 20.65 -5.35
N GLY A 130 9.47 20.34 -4.92
CA GLY A 130 10.64 20.19 -5.79
C GLY A 130 10.59 19.04 -6.79
N HIS A 131 9.65 18.08 -6.60
CA HIS A 131 9.43 17.01 -7.58
C HIS A 131 8.51 17.45 -8.74
N ILE A 132 7.90 18.64 -8.64
CA ILE A 132 6.99 19.17 -9.67
C ILE A 132 7.82 20.05 -10.59
N GLN A 133 7.86 19.70 -11.86
CA GLN A 133 8.64 20.36 -12.89
C GLN A 133 7.69 20.84 -14.00
N THR A 134 8.16 21.83 -14.76
CA THR A 134 7.42 22.35 -15.91
C THR A 134 8.21 22.04 -17.18
N ALA A 135 7.56 21.42 -18.16
CA ALA A 135 8.13 21.13 -19.47
C ALA A 135 8.19 22.42 -20.35
N ALA A 136 8.90 22.33 -21.47
CA ALA A 136 9.05 23.48 -22.37
C ALA A 136 7.71 23.95 -22.99
N ASP A 137 6.71 23.08 -23.08
CA ASP A 137 5.35 23.39 -23.53
C ASP A 137 4.44 23.99 -22.44
N GLY A 138 4.98 24.19 -21.23
CA GLY A 138 4.25 24.70 -20.07
C GLY A 138 3.50 23.62 -19.26
N GLN A 139 3.48 22.37 -19.71
CA GLN A 139 2.82 21.30 -18.97
C GLN A 139 3.60 20.94 -17.71
N LYS A 140 2.92 20.88 -16.58
CA LYS A 140 3.54 20.44 -15.32
C LYS A 140 3.53 18.91 -15.24
N TYR A 141 4.56 18.35 -14.63
CA TYR A 141 4.70 16.91 -14.37
C TYR A 141 5.42 16.64 -13.06
N ILE A 142 5.17 15.47 -12.49
CA ILE A 142 5.90 14.95 -11.33
C ILE A 142 7.03 14.07 -11.84
N ARG A 143 8.26 14.35 -11.39
CA ARG A 143 9.43 13.51 -11.62
C ARG A 143 10.00 13.07 -10.29
N LYS A 144 9.99 11.77 -10.04
CA LYS A 144 10.37 11.20 -8.75
C LYS A 144 10.79 9.75 -8.89
N GLU A 145 11.65 9.30 -7.97
CA GLU A 145 11.98 7.89 -7.79
C GLU A 145 10.94 7.20 -6.89
N ARG A 146 10.47 6.00 -7.28
CA ARG A 146 9.57 5.18 -6.45
C ARG A 146 10.27 4.68 -5.20
N LEU A 147 9.65 4.86 -4.05
CA LEU A 147 10.19 4.40 -2.76
C LEU A 147 10.40 2.88 -2.73
N LYS A 148 9.51 2.10 -3.33
CA LYS A 148 9.53 0.63 -3.25
C LYS A 148 10.54 -0.01 -4.22
N THR A 149 10.65 0.50 -5.44
CA THR A 149 11.39 -0.16 -6.54
C THR A 149 12.64 0.59 -6.96
N LYS A 150 12.83 1.81 -6.45
CA LYS A 150 13.94 2.70 -6.81
C LYS A 150 14.01 3.02 -8.31
N VAL A 151 12.88 2.94 -8.99
CA VAL A 151 12.75 3.27 -10.42
C VAL A 151 12.18 4.68 -10.54
N GLU A 152 12.81 5.52 -11.35
CA GLU A 152 12.30 6.86 -11.67
C GLU A 152 11.00 6.75 -12.46
N PHE A 153 10.06 7.63 -12.18
CA PHE A 153 8.82 7.78 -12.95
C PHE A 153 8.52 9.24 -13.24
N VAL A 154 7.84 9.46 -14.33
CA VAL A 154 7.34 10.76 -14.76
C VAL A 154 5.83 10.65 -14.94
N VAL A 155 5.07 11.55 -14.32
CA VAL A 155 3.60 11.59 -14.41
C VAL A 155 3.19 13.01 -14.83
N PRO A 156 2.61 13.20 -16.03
CA PRO A 156 2.04 14.48 -16.38
C PRO A 156 0.88 14.83 -15.45
N LEU A 157 0.79 16.08 -15.04
CA LEU A 157 -0.25 16.54 -14.13
C LEU A 157 -1.52 16.88 -14.90
N HIS A 158 -2.62 16.31 -14.47
CA HIS A 158 -3.95 16.72 -14.89
C HIS A 158 -4.32 18.03 -14.17
N PRO A 159 -5.08 18.98 -14.79
CA PRO A 159 -5.45 20.26 -14.15
C PRO A 159 -6.07 20.13 -12.75
N ILE A 160 -6.85 19.06 -12.50
CA ILE A 160 -7.39 18.77 -11.16
C ILE A 160 -6.28 18.47 -10.15
N ALA A 161 -5.27 17.72 -10.55
CA ALA A 161 -4.13 17.42 -9.67
C ALA A 161 -3.29 18.68 -9.40
N GLU A 162 -3.12 19.54 -10.39
CA GLU A 162 -2.47 20.84 -10.22
C GLU A 162 -3.24 21.74 -9.23
N ALA A 163 -4.56 21.85 -9.39
CA ALA A 163 -5.39 22.63 -8.48
C ALA A 163 -5.31 22.12 -7.03
N ILE A 164 -5.20 20.80 -6.82
CA ILE A 164 -4.99 20.23 -5.48
C ILE A 164 -3.63 20.65 -4.91
N ILE A 165 -2.57 20.62 -5.71
CA ILE A 165 -1.23 21.04 -5.28
C ILE A 165 -1.24 22.53 -4.86
N GLU A 166 -1.85 23.37 -5.68
CA GLU A 166 -1.98 24.80 -5.41
C GLU A 166 -2.82 25.09 -4.17
N HIS A 167 -3.92 24.35 -3.99
CA HIS A 167 -4.73 24.43 -2.78
C HIS A 167 -3.94 24.04 -1.52
N CYS A 168 -3.21 22.93 -1.56
CA CYS A 168 -2.37 22.49 -0.44
C CYS A 168 -1.30 23.54 -0.10
N LYS A 169 -0.69 24.16 -1.11
CA LYS A 169 0.31 25.21 -0.92
C LYS A 169 -0.30 26.43 -0.26
N ALA A 170 -1.43 26.92 -0.76
CA ALA A 170 -2.12 28.08 -0.20
C ALA A 170 -2.59 27.85 1.26
N GLU A 171 -3.05 26.64 1.59
CA GLU A 171 -3.43 26.29 2.96
C GLU A 171 -2.21 26.24 3.91
N GLN A 172 -1.07 25.75 3.45
CA GLN A 172 0.16 25.74 4.23
C GLN A 172 0.68 27.16 4.48
N GLU A 173 0.62 28.04 3.48
CA GLU A 173 0.98 29.47 3.60
C GLU A 173 0.09 30.21 4.60
N LYS A 174 -1.24 29.96 4.59
CA LYS A 174 -2.20 30.56 5.55
C LYS A 174 -1.97 30.10 6.99
N ASN A 175 -1.63 28.84 7.19
CA ASN A 175 -1.40 28.27 8.52
C ASN A 175 -0.02 28.62 9.11
N GLY A 176 0.67 29.62 8.56
CA GLY A 176 1.95 30.14 9.02
C GLY A 176 3.08 29.24 8.56
N GLY A 177 3.22 29.10 7.27
CA GLY A 177 4.39 28.49 6.64
C GLY A 177 5.66 29.07 7.18
N GLY A 178 6.36 28.33 8.06
CA GLY A 178 7.66 28.71 8.56
C GLY A 178 7.67 29.48 9.88
N GLN A 179 7.02 29.01 10.93
CA GLN A 179 7.67 29.15 12.23
C GLN A 179 8.87 28.20 12.23
N SER A 180 9.96 28.67 11.65
CA SER A 180 11.29 28.20 11.98
C SER A 180 11.52 28.50 13.45
N VAL A 181 11.12 27.61 14.34
CA VAL A 181 11.69 27.53 15.66
C VAL A 181 13.14 27.16 15.43
N LYS A 182 13.99 28.18 15.45
CA LYS A 182 15.45 28.04 15.49
C LYS A 182 15.83 27.39 16.82
N GLU A 183 15.59 26.13 16.97
CA GLU A 183 16.32 25.31 17.92
C GLU A 183 17.67 25.01 17.32
N LYS A 184 18.69 25.65 17.94
CA LYS A 184 20.10 25.45 17.62
C LYS A 184 20.42 23.95 17.65
N GLY A 185 20.77 23.36 16.47
CA GLY A 185 21.52 22.13 16.42
C GLY A 185 20.77 20.89 15.90
N LYS A 186 19.61 21.00 15.23
CA LYS A 186 19.03 19.87 14.48
C LYS A 186 18.96 20.20 12.99
N THR A 187 19.52 19.29 12.20
CA THR A 187 19.41 19.20 10.74
C THR A 187 18.00 19.57 10.30
N GLU A 188 17.87 20.44 9.29
CA GLU A 188 16.59 20.79 8.64
C GLU A 188 15.77 19.52 8.42
N THR A 189 14.66 19.40 9.13
CA THR A 189 13.77 18.26 8.98
C THR A 189 13.09 18.38 7.63
N MET A 190 13.26 17.38 6.77
CA MET A 190 12.72 17.24 5.39
C MET A 190 11.18 17.35 5.30
N THR A 191 10.49 17.81 6.34
CA THR A 191 9.04 17.90 6.44
C THR A 191 8.46 19.19 5.86
N ASP A 192 9.25 20.26 5.74
CA ASP A 192 8.74 21.60 5.44
C ASP A 192 8.39 21.83 3.96
N ASN A 193 8.64 20.86 3.08
CA ASN A 193 8.41 21.00 1.63
C ASN A 193 7.47 19.93 1.04
N LEU A 194 6.71 19.23 1.88
CA LEU A 194 5.79 18.20 1.45
C LEU A 194 4.48 18.79 0.89
N VAL A 195 4.00 18.27 -0.24
CA VAL A 195 2.70 18.65 -0.81
C VAL A 195 1.58 18.24 0.15
N PHE A 196 1.67 17.04 0.72
CA PHE A 196 0.71 16.54 1.71
C PHE A 196 1.40 16.42 3.08
N PRO A 197 1.02 17.24 4.07
CA PRO A 197 1.56 17.15 5.43
C PRO A 197 1.33 15.77 6.05
N ARG A 198 2.24 15.32 6.90
CA ARG A 198 2.14 14.03 7.60
C ARG A 198 1.56 14.19 9.01
N ASP A 199 0.46 14.89 9.10
CA ASP A 199 -0.17 15.23 10.39
C ASP A 199 -0.78 14.01 11.09
N CYS A 200 -1.06 12.91 10.35
CA CYS A 200 -1.69 11.73 10.89
C CYS A 200 -1.17 10.42 10.27
N SER A 201 -1.41 9.30 10.97
CA SER A 201 -0.99 7.98 10.51
C SER A 201 -1.84 7.47 9.34
N ARG A 202 -1.31 6.52 8.56
CA ARG A 202 -2.05 5.87 7.46
C ARG A 202 -3.35 5.21 7.90
N SER A 203 -3.40 4.68 9.12
CA SER A 203 -4.62 4.08 9.67
C SER A 203 -5.71 5.11 9.88
N VAL A 204 -5.36 6.28 10.42
CA VAL A 204 -6.28 7.42 10.56
C VAL A 204 -6.75 7.90 9.19
N MET A 205 -5.84 8.12 8.25
CA MET A 205 -6.19 8.53 6.88
C MET A 205 -7.13 7.53 6.20
N SER A 206 -6.90 6.22 6.38
CA SER A 206 -7.79 5.17 5.84
C SER A 206 -9.17 5.17 6.51
N ALA A 207 -9.24 5.45 7.81
CA ALA A 207 -10.51 5.58 8.54
C ALA A 207 -11.31 6.81 8.06
N LYS A 208 -10.62 7.97 7.94
CA LYS A 208 -11.22 9.21 7.43
C LYS A 208 -11.70 9.08 5.99
N LEU A 209 -10.93 8.42 5.13
CA LEU A 209 -11.36 8.13 3.76
C LEU A 209 -12.62 7.23 3.72
N SER A 210 -12.76 6.30 4.66
CA SER A 210 -13.98 5.50 4.79
C SER A 210 -15.21 6.35 5.20
N ILE A 211 -15.01 7.40 6.00
CA ILE A 211 -16.07 8.36 6.35
C ILE A 211 -16.48 9.15 5.11
N VAL A 212 -15.51 9.66 4.35
CA VAL A 212 -15.74 10.35 3.07
C VAL A 212 -16.58 9.48 2.11
N GLY A 213 -16.22 8.21 1.94
CA GLY A 213 -16.95 7.27 1.08
C GLY A 213 -18.40 7.09 1.51
N ARG A 214 -18.65 6.93 2.81
CA ARG A 214 -20.01 6.83 3.36
C ARG A 214 -20.82 8.11 3.15
N ALA A 215 -20.21 9.27 3.37
CA ALA A 215 -20.85 10.56 3.13
C ALA A 215 -21.26 10.77 1.66
N CYS A 216 -20.52 10.18 0.71
CA CYS A 216 -20.85 10.16 -0.71
C CYS A 216 -21.86 9.07 -1.11
N GLY A 217 -22.33 8.23 -0.17
CA GLY A 217 -23.22 7.11 -0.46
C GLY A 217 -22.55 6.00 -1.29
N ILE A 218 -21.24 5.88 -1.24
CA ILE A 218 -20.47 4.85 -1.94
C ILE A 218 -20.49 3.58 -1.08
N ARG A 219 -20.96 2.47 -1.66
CA ARG A 219 -21.07 1.17 -0.95
C ARG A 219 -19.72 0.54 -0.65
N GLU A 220 -18.78 0.66 -1.57
CA GLU A 220 -17.44 0.12 -1.43
C GLU A 220 -16.61 0.98 -0.46
N ARG A 221 -15.78 0.30 0.33
CA ARG A 221 -14.81 0.99 1.17
C ARG A 221 -13.74 1.64 0.29
N LEU A 222 -13.66 2.95 0.31
CA LEU A 222 -12.62 3.69 -0.40
C LEU A 222 -11.23 3.32 0.13
N SER A 223 -10.28 3.20 -0.80
CA SER A 223 -8.86 3.00 -0.49
C SER A 223 -8.00 3.67 -1.56
N TYR A 224 -6.80 4.10 -1.18
CA TYR A 224 -5.85 4.67 -2.15
C TYR A 224 -5.42 3.69 -3.24
N HIS A 225 -5.50 2.39 -2.97
CA HIS A 225 -5.26 1.37 -3.99
C HIS A 225 -6.37 1.36 -5.04
N MET A 226 -7.62 1.53 -4.61
CA MET A 226 -8.77 1.67 -5.52
C MET A 226 -8.63 2.93 -6.39
N ALA A 227 -8.21 4.07 -5.82
CA ALA A 227 -7.99 5.32 -6.55
C ALA A 227 -7.06 5.14 -7.76
N ARG A 228 -6.02 4.32 -7.64
CA ARG A 228 -5.07 4.06 -8.75
C ARG A 228 -5.65 3.24 -9.90
N HIS A 229 -6.77 2.57 -9.69
CA HIS A 229 -7.47 1.78 -10.70
C HIS A 229 -8.70 2.52 -11.26
N THR A 230 -8.96 3.70 -10.71
CA THR A 230 -10.06 4.60 -11.10
C THR A 230 -9.61 5.55 -12.18
#